data_c1d21c2760f4147bdfa46e880f33b4b4
#
_entry.id   c1d21c2760f4147bdfa46e880f33b4b4
#
_cell.length_a   1.000
_cell.length_b   1.000
_cell.length_c   1.000
_cell.angle_alpha   90.00
_cell.angle_beta   90.00
_cell.angle_gamma   90.00
#
_symmetry.space_group_name_H-M   'P 1'
#
loop_
_entity.id
_entity.type
_entity.pdbx_description
1 polymer ?
#
loop_
_entity_poly.entity_id
_entity_poly.type
_entity_poly.pdbx_seq_one_letter_code
_entity_poly.pdbx_strand_id
1 'polypeptide(L)'
;MFRFKIVLLVLAKLLQRAAKSNPDCVSHVKGKDLTFQIRTIKGDGRYFTVKNGEIKSASGLVKNPKFTLTFRDGRSGFSVLSAKDGKEAFLSALHQQDLVVTGDFVEVMWFQRLADYLKQ
;
A
#
# COMPACT_ATOMS: atom_id res chain seq x y z
N MET A 1 -8.15 -15.02 5.54
CA MET A 1 -8.25 -13.80 4.73
C MET A 1 -7.68 -13.94 3.33
N PHE A 2 -8.26 -14.88 2.63
CA PHE A 2 -7.80 -15.23 1.30
C PHE A 2 -7.86 -14.04 0.33
N ARG A 3 -8.98 -13.32 0.33
CA ARG A 3 -9.16 -12.15 -0.56
C ARG A 3 -8.17 -11.03 -0.27
N PHE A 4 -7.88 -10.81 1.01
CA PHE A 4 -6.93 -9.78 1.40
C PHE A 4 -5.52 -10.13 0.91
N LYS A 5 -5.09 -11.38 1.06
CA LYS A 5 -3.79 -11.83 0.58
C LYS A 5 -3.67 -11.69 -0.94
N ILE A 6 -4.74 -12.02 -1.66
CA ILE A 6 -4.77 -11.89 -3.11
C ILE A 6 -4.68 -10.43 -3.52
N VAL A 7 -5.43 -9.53 -2.88
CA VAL A 7 -5.40 -8.12 -3.26
C VAL A 7 -4.02 -7.52 -2.98
N LEU A 8 -3.35 -7.92 -1.91
CA LEU A 8 -1.99 -7.45 -1.65
C LEU A 8 -0.99 -7.96 -2.69
N LEU A 9 -1.14 -9.20 -3.12
CA LEU A 9 -0.28 -9.76 -4.16
C LEU A 9 -0.51 -9.05 -5.49
N VAL A 10 -1.76 -8.81 -5.86
CA VAL A 10 -2.12 -8.08 -7.09
C VAL A 10 -1.58 -6.66 -7.01
N LEU A 11 -1.76 -6.00 -5.87
CA LEU A 11 -1.23 -4.65 -5.66
C LEU A 11 0.29 -4.63 -5.88
N ALA A 12 1.01 -5.61 -5.32
CA ALA A 12 2.46 -5.69 -5.49
C ALA A 12 2.84 -5.81 -6.96
N LYS A 13 2.14 -6.67 -7.71
CA LYS A 13 2.41 -6.86 -9.14
C LYS A 13 2.12 -5.61 -9.95
N LEU A 14 1.01 -4.93 -9.65
CA LEU A 14 0.64 -3.71 -10.36
C LEU A 14 1.64 -2.58 -10.07
N LEU A 15 2.06 -2.44 -8.83
CA LEU A 15 3.06 -1.43 -8.45
C LEU A 15 4.40 -1.71 -9.13
N GLN A 16 4.83 -2.96 -9.17
CA GLN A 16 6.07 -3.35 -9.83
C GLN A 16 6.03 -3.02 -11.32
N ARG A 17 4.92 -3.32 -11.96
CA ARG A 17 4.74 -3.03 -13.38
C ARG A 17 4.72 -1.53 -13.66
N ALA A 18 3.95 -0.77 -12.88
CA ALA A 18 3.83 0.68 -13.06
C ALA A 18 5.17 1.37 -12.83
N ALA A 19 5.95 0.93 -11.87
CA ALA A 19 7.27 1.50 -11.58
C ALA A 19 8.27 1.29 -12.72
N LYS A 20 7.97 0.41 -13.67
CA LYS A 20 8.82 0.16 -14.83
C LYS A 20 8.30 0.80 -16.11
N SER A 21 7.00 0.92 -16.24
CA SER A 21 6.38 1.25 -17.53
C SER A 21 5.59 2.55 -17.57
N ASN A 22 5.11 3.04 -16.43
CA ASN A 22 4.35 4.29 -16.38
C ASN A 22 5.31 5.44 -16.07
N PRO A 23 5.54 6.39 -17.00
CA PRO A 23 6.53 7.47 -16.80
C PRO A 23 6.28 8.28 -15.53
N ASP A 24 5.03 8.58 -15.20
CA ASP A 24 4.70 9.35 -14.01
C ASP A 24 5.00 8.56 -12.75
N CYS A 25 4.72 7.27 -12.77
CA CYS A 25 5.02 6.39 -11.65
C CYS A 25 6.53 6.21 -11.49
N VAL A 26 7.26 6.03 -12.58
CA VAL A 26 8.72 5.96 -12.56
C VAL A 26 9.31 7.19 -11.87
N SER A 27 8.84 8.37 -12.23
CA SER A 27 9.29 9.62 -11.60
C SER A 27 8.91 9.68 -10.13
N HIS A 28 7.73 9.21 -9.79
CA HIS A 28 7.22 9.26 -8.43
C HIS A 28 8.02 8.36 -7.47
N VAL A 29 8.48 7.21 -7.94
CA VAL A 29 9.29 6.30 -7.11
C VAL A 29 10.78 6.61 -7.12
N LYS A 30 11.24 7.39 -8.08
CA LYS A 30 12.66 7.73 -8.22
C LYS A 30 13.16 8.42 -6.95
N GLY A 31 14.28 7.98 -6.43
CA GLY A 31 14.89 8.57 -5.24
C GLY A 31 14.28 8.16 -3.92
N LYS A 32 13.20 7.38 -3.93
CA LYS A 32 12.63 6.87 -2.69
C LYS A 32 13.42 5.67 -2.19
N ASP A 33 13.65 5.64 -0.88
CA ASP A 33 14.31 4.53 -0.20
C ASP A 33 13.56 4.31 1.11
N LEU A 34 12.57 3.43 1.08
CA LEU A 34 11.77 3.14 2.27
C LEU A 34 11.15 1.75 2.20
N THR A 35 10.73 1.27 3.36
CA THR A 35 9.96 0.04 3.49
C THR A 35 8.65 0.38 4.20
N PHE A 36 7.56 -0.12 3.68
CA PHE A 36 6.26 0.03 4.34
C PHE A 36 5.54 -1.30 4.35
N GLN A 37 4.50 -1.40 5.15
CA GLN A 37 3.72 -2.64 5.22
C GLN A 37 2.23 -2.35 5.36
N ILE A 38 1.45 -3.31 4.87
CA ILE A 38 -0.01 -3.29 4.93
C ILE A 38 -0.42 -4.60 5.62
N ARG A 39 -1.25 -4.50 6.64
CA ARG A 39 -1.63 -5.65 7.45
C ARG A 39 -3.05 -5.54 7.98
N THR A 40 -3.58 -6.63 8.53
CA THR A 40 -4.78 -6.59 9.35
C THR A 40 -4.38 -6.64 10.82
N ILE A 41 -5.33 -6.34 11.72
CA ILE A 41 -5.12 -6.42 13.16
C ILE A 41 -4.65 -7.83 13.57
N LYS A 42 -5.09 -8.87 12.88
CA LYS A 42 -4.72 -10.25 13.19
C LYS A 42 -3.28 -10.60 12.80
N GLY A 43 -2.62 -9.76 12.03
CA GLY A 43 -1.22 -9.96 11.68
C GLY A 43 -0.95 -10.44 10.25
N ASP A 44 -1.99 -10.71 9.48
CA ASP A 44 -1.81 -11.01 8.05
C ASP A 44 -1.30 -9.76 7.35
N GLY A 45 -0.25 -9.89 6.56
CA GLY A 45 0.28 -8.71 5.91
C GLY A 45 1.37 -8.99 4.90
N ARG A 46 1.82 -7.90 4.30
CA ARG A 46 2.86 -7.92 3.30
C ARG A 46 3.67 -6.64 3.39
N TYR A 47 4.97 -6.72 3.23
CA TYR A 47 5.80 -5.53 3.21
C TYR A 47 6.31 -5.24 1.81
N PHE A 48 6.65 -3.98 1.57
CA PHE A 48 7.07 -3.46 0.28
C PHE A 48 8.32 -2.63 0.50
N THR A 49 9.34 -2.88 -0.31
CA THR A 49 10.59 -2.12 -0.26
C THR A 49 10.73 -1.34 -1.56
N VAL A 50 10.95 -0.04 -1.44
CA VAL A 50 11.15 0.85 -2.59
C VAL A 50 12.59 1.34 -2.54
N LYS A 51 13.36 1.01 -3.55
CA LYS A 51 14.76 1.38 -3.62
C LYS A 51 15.25 1.33 -5.07
N ASN A 52 16.05 2.32 -5.45
CA ASN A 52 16.67 2.38 -6.79
C ASN A 52 15.65 2.28 -7.93
N GLY A 53 14.46 2.86 -7.72
CA GLY A 53 13.39 2.85 -8.72
C GLY A 53 12.65 1.52 -8.83
N GLU A 54 12.94 0.56 -7.97
CA GLU A 54 12.29 -0.74 -7.96
C GLU A 54 11.44 -0.95 -6.73
N ILE A 55 10.34 -1.68 -6.89
CA ILE A 55 9.46 -2.07 -5.79
C ILE A 55 9.56 -3.58 -5.64
N LYS A 56 9.96 -4.04 -4.47
CA LYS A 56 10.00 -5.45 -4.12
C LYS A 56 9.01 -5.71 -3.00
N SER A 57 8.55 -6.93 -2.88
CA SER A 57 7.53 -7.27 -1.90
C SER A 57 7.67 -8.71 -1.44
N ALA A 58 7.28 -8.95 -0.19
CA ALA A 58 7.22 -10.30 0.37
C ALA A 58 6.13 -10.37 1.42
N SER A 59 5.61 -11.59 1.64
CA SER A 59 4.64 -11.85 2.69
C SER A 59 5.28 -11.68 4.06
N GLY A 60 4.50 -11.27 5.04
CA GLY A 60 4.96 -11.09 6.41
C GLY A 60 5.12 -9.63 6.80
N LEU A 61 5.70 -9.42 7.96
CA LEU A 61 5.84 -8.09 8.55
C LEU A 61 7.30 -7.83 8.92
N VAL A 62 7.70 -6.57 8.91
CA VAL A 62 9.03 -6.12 9.30
C VAL A 62 8.96 -5.26 10.55
N LYS A 63 10.08 -5.10 11.26
CA LYS A 63 10.08 -4.39 12.55
C LYS A 63 9.99 -2.88 12.42
N ASN A 64 10.71 -2.23 11.62
CA ASN A 64 10.79 -0.77 11.58
C ASN A 64 10.43 -0.22 10.20
N PRO A 65 9.18 -0.43 9.74
CA PRO A 65 8.79 0.14 8.47
C PRO A 65 8.64 1.66 8.61
N LYS A 66 8.74 2.37 7.51
CA LYS A 66 8.52 3.81 7.49
C LYS A 66 7.09 4.15 7.89
N PHE A 67 6.15 3.31 7.46
CA PHE A 67 4.76 3.40 7.92
C PHE A 67 4.08 2.03 7.80
N THR A 68 2.98 1.90 8.52
CA THR A 68 2.12 0.70 8.49
C THR A 68 0.67 1.12 8.30
N LEU A 69 0.00 0.45 7.38
CA LEU A 69 -1.44 0.56 7.22
C LEU A 69 -2.07 -0.69 7.84
N THR A 70 -2.81 -0.52 8.93
CA THR A 70 -3.45 -1.62 9.64
C THR A 70 -4.95 -1.56 9.42
N PHE A 71 -5.49 -2.52 8.72
CA PHE A 71 -6.94 -2.64 8.49
C PHE A 71 -7.57 -3.47 9.59
N ARG A 72 -8.80 -3.13 9.97
CA ARG A 72 -9.56 -3.85 11.00
C ARG A 72 -9.69 -5.33 10.65
N ASP A 73 -9.93 -5.65 9.40
CA ASP A 73 -10.03 -7.02 8.90
C ASP A 73 -9.72 -7.07 7.40
N GLY A 74 -9.69 -8.28 6.84
CA GLY A 74 -9.41 -8.46 5.43
C GLY A 74 -10.46 -7.86 4.50
N ARG A 75 -11.72 -7.84 4.94
CA ARG A 75 -12.82 -7.25 4.18
C ARG A 75 -12.63 -5.74 4.01
N SER A 76 -12.29 -5.04 5.10
CA SER A 76 -12.02 -3.60 5.07
C SER A 76 -10.84 -3.30 4.15
N GLY A 77 -9.75 -4.08 4.28
CA GLY A 77 -8.58 -3.92 3.44
C GLY A 77 -8.89 -4.12 1.96
N PHE A 78 -9.60 -5.18 1.64
CA PHE A 78 -10.00 -5.46 0.26
C PHE A 78 -10.85 -4.31 -0.31
N SER A 79 -11.82 -3.84 0.47
CA SER A 79 -12.73 -2.76 0.06
C SER A 79 -11.99 -1.47 -0.28
N VAL A 80 -11.05 -1.07 0.57
CA VAL A 80 -10.29 0.17 0.38
C VAL A 80 -9.31 0.04 -0.79
N LEU A 81 -8.53 -1.06 -0.81
CA LEU A 81 -7.47 -1.21 -1.81
C LEU A 81 -8.01 -1.44 -3.22
N SER A 82 -9.22 -1.95 -3.34
CA SER A 82 -9.86 -2.18 -4.64
C SER A 82 -10.85 -1.11 -5.06
N ALA A 83 -11.07 -0.08 -4.24
CA ALA A 83 -12.05 0.97 -4.52
C ALA A 83 -11.64 1.80 -5.73
N LYS A 84 -12.61 2.21 -6.53
CA LYS A 84 -12.39 3.08 -7.68
C LYS A 84 -11.87 4.45 -7.25
N ASP A 85 -12.50 5.05 -6.25
CA ASP A 85 -12.01 6.27 -5.65
C ASP A 85 -11.22 5.91 -4.40
N GLY A 86 -9.94 5.60 -4.62
CA GLY A 86 -9.05 5.14 -3.56
C GLY A 86 -8.84 6.18 -2.47
N LYS A 87 -8.74 7.44 -2.84
CA LYS A 87 -8.54 8.52 -1.87
C LYS A 87 -9.72 8.65 -0.93
N GLU A 88 -10.93 8.67 -1.48
CA GLU A 88 -12.15 8.77 -0.68
C GLU A 88 -12.33 7.54 0.21
N ALA A 89 -12.09 6.35 -0.33
CA ALA A 89 -12.20 5.11 0.44
C ALA A 89 -11.20 5.10 1.59
N PHE A 90 -9.99 5.57 1.35
CA PHE A 90 -8.92 5.66 2.35
C PHE A 90 -9.33 6.62 3.48
N LEU A 91 -9.78 7.80 3.13
CA LEU A 91 -10.20 8.81 4.12
C LEU A 91 -11.40 8.34 4.93
N SER A 92 -12.36 7.70 4.26
CA SER A 92 -13.54 7.15 4.92
C SER A 92 -13.15 6.05 5.92
N ALA A 93 -12.23 5.17 5.53
CA ALA A 93 -11.75 4.10 6.41
C ALA A 93 -11.02 4.66 7.63
N LEU A 94 -10.22 5.72 7.45
CA LEU A 94 -9.57 6.39 8.57
C LEU A 94 -10.60 6.98 9.54
N HIS A 95 -11.61 7.66 9.00
CA HIS A 95 -12.66 8.27 9.79
C HIS A 95 -13.46 7.23 10.58
N GLN A 96 -13.76 6.11 9.98
CA GLN A 96 -14.52 5.02 10.61
C GLN A 96 -13.65 4.09 11.46
N GLN A 97 -12.35 4.34 11.51
CA GLN A 97 -11.39 3.52 12.26
C GLN A 97 -11.28 2.08 11.73
N ASP A 98 -11.63 1.86 10.47
CA ASP A 98 -11.39 0.61 9.78
C ASP A 98 -9.93 0.50 9.33
N LEU A 99 -9.24 1.62 9.29
CA LEU A 99 -7.83 1.73 8.94
C LEU A 99 -7.12 2.62 9.95
N VAL A 100 -6.02 2.13 10.48
CA VAL A 100 -5.15 2.89 11.37
C VAL A 100 -3.79 3.04 10.68
N VAL A 101 -3.28 4.26 10.65
CA VAL A 101 -1.98 4.57 10.08
C VAL A 101 -1.00 4.79 11.23
N THR A 102 0.16 4.12 11.17
CA THR A 102 1.26 4.38 12.10
C THR A 102 2.52 4.67 11.30
N GLY A 103 3.39 5.54 11.82
CA GLY A 103 4.64 5.93 11.18
C GLY A 103 4.52 7.27 10.48
N ASP A 104 5.29 7.45 9.41
CA ASP A 104 5.43 8.72 8.70
C ASP A 104 4.24 8.97 7.76
N PHE A 105 3.35 9.87 8.17
CA PHE A 105 2.14 10.17 7.40
C PHE A 105 2.44 10.84 6.06
N VAL A 106 3.52 11.57 5.93
CA VAL A 106 3.92 12.17 4.65
C VAL A 106 4.20 11.05 3.63
N GLU A 107 4.83 9.97 4.06
CA GLU A 107 5.08 8.84 3.18
C GLU A 107 3.79 8.05 2.88
N VAL A 108 2.83 8.07 3.78
CA VAL A 108 1.50 7.50 3.50
C VAL A 108 0.83 8.26 2.35
N MET A 109 0.95 9.59 2.35
CA MET A 109 0.41 10.41 1.26
C MET A 109 1.13 10.12 -0.07
N TRP A 110 2.44 9.90 -0.01
CA TRP A 110 3.21 9.45 -1.18
C TRP A 110 2.66 8.12 -1.72
N PHE A 111 2.38 7.17 -0.83
CA PHE A 111 1.81 5.87 -1.21
C PHE A 111 0.42 6.04 -1.83
N GLN A 112 -0.42 6.91 -1.26
CA GLN A 112 -1.75 7.16 -1.79
C GLN A 112 -1.68 7.65 -3.23
N ARG A 113 -0.75 8.55 -3.52
CA ARG A 113 -0.53 9.06 -4.88
C ARG A 113 0.01 7.95 -5.80
N LEU A 114 0.92 7.11 -5.28
CA LEU A 114 1.44 5.97 -6.02
C LEU A 114 0.31 5.04 -6.44
N ALA A 115 -0.60 4.73 -5.52
CA ALA A 115 -1.74 3.85 -5.79
C ALA A 115 -2.69 4.44 -6.85
N ASP A 116 -2.81 5.76 -6.91
CA ASP A 116 -3.66 6.42 -7.92
C ASP A 116 -3.19 6.17 -9.35
N TYR A 117 -1.89 6.00 -9.57
CA TYR A 117 -1.38 5.69 -10.91
C TYR A 117 -1.89 4.35 -11.44
N LEU A 118 -2.27 3.44 -10.56
CA LEU A 118 -2.76 2.12 -10.94
C LEU A 118 -4.18 2.16 -11.50
N LYS A 119 -4.89 3.26 -11.30
CA LYS A 119 -6.30 3.41 -11.70
C LYS A 119 -6.49 4.24 -12.96
N GLN A 120 -5.43 4.59 -13.59
CA GLN A 120 -5.45 5.37 -14.83
C GLN A 120 -5.48 4.49 -16.07
#